data_b68ffa57f570aada84f1877dfa28b29b
#
_entry.id   b68ffa57f570aada84f1877dfa28b29b
#
_cell.length_a   1.000
_cell.length_b   1.000
_cell.length_c   1.000
_cell.angle_alpha   90.00
_cell.angle_beta   90.00
_cell.angle_gamma   90.00
#
_symmetry.space_group_name_H-M   'P 1'
#
loop_
_entity.id
_entity.type
_entity.pdbx_description
1 polymer ?
#
loop_
_entity_poly.entity_id
_entity_poly.type
_entity_poly.pdbx_seq_one_letter_code
_entity_poly.pdbx_strand_id
1 'polypeptide(L)'
;KLFSKPLRALCVQCFSEMRQSGITTVGEFHYFHHDKETDFAMDRAVLEAASEVGIRIVLLHAFYKHGGFGKQLGGGQLRFSTQDLETWWKHIDQLSVEVDGSMQRVGTVAHSVRAVDIETIRDIAIGSLQRGMPMHIHLEEQRQEIEKCIQAHGVTPMALLNDGIEVSPMVTAVHCTHTAAADMEQWLALGGNVCLCPLTEANLADGVSNMHRIVKQGGCVSLGSDSNARISMLEEMRWMEYAQRLTREERGVCVDNFGSMANYLIDVATKNGARCLGLPVGEISIGKLADFTVVDIEHSQLSGATPETLGDMLCCGADNAVIVRTIISGN
;
A
#
# COMPACT_ATOMS: atom_id res chain seq x y z
N LYS A 1 -19.34 -14.15 -14.50
CA LYS A 1 -19.15 -15.29 -13.57
C LYS A 1 -18.03 -16.26 -14.00
N LEU A 2 -17.29 -15.93 -15.09
CA LEU A 2 -16.22 -16.79 -15.60
C LEU A 2 -14.95 -16.69 -14.73
N PHE A 3 -14.68 -15.51 -14.18
CA PHE A 3 -13.46 -15.21 -13.41
C PHE A 3 -13.71 -14.82 -11.95
N SER A 4 -14.92 -14.43 -11.56
CA SER A 4 -15.23 -14.03 -10.18
C SER A 4 -15.04 -15.14 -9.16
N LYS A 5 -15.43 -16.38 -9.48
CA LYS A 5 -15.22 -17.54 -8.60
C LYS A 5 -13.75 -17.90 -8.44
N PRO A 6 -12.93 -18.06 -9.53
CA PRO A 6 -11.49 -18.24 -9.41
C PRO A 6 -10.79 -17.10 -8.67
N LEU A 7 -11.13 -15.84 -8.96
CA LEU A 7 -10.55 -14.69 -8.24
C LEU A 7 -10.86 -14.75 -6.75
N ARG A 8 -12.13 -14.99 -6.38
CA ARG A 8 -12.51 -15.12 -4.98
C ARG A 8 -11.70 -16.21 -4.26
N ALA A 9 -11.53 -17.39 -4.90
CA ALA A 9 -10.74 -18.48 -4.31
C ALA A 9 -9.26 -18.10 -4.12
N LEU A 10 -8.66 -17.39 -5.07
CA LEU A 10 -7.29 -16.87 -4.96
C LEU A 10 -7.19 -15.82 -3.86
N CYS A 11 -8.16 -14.90 -3.76
CA CYS A 11 -8.20 -13.91 -2.70
C CYS A 11 -8.35 -14.55 -1.31
N VAL A 12 -9.20 -15.60 -1.17
CA VAL A 12 -9.32 -16.36 0.09
C VAL A 12 -7.98 -16.98 0.49
N GLN A 13 -7.25 -17.57 -0.46
CA GLN A 13 -5.93 -18.10 -0.19
C GLN A 13 -4.96 -17.00 0.24
N CYS A 14 -4.85 -15.93 -0.54
CA CYS A 14 -3.95 -14.81 -0.28
C CYS A 14 -4.24 -14.15 1.09
N PHE A 15 -5.50 -13.82 1.36
CA PHE A 15 -5.89 -13.23 2.64
C PHE A 15 -5.70 -14.17 3.83
N SER A 16 -5.85 -15.49 3.61
CA SER A 16 -5.52 -16.49 4.64
C SER A 16 -4.03 -16.51 4.96
N GLU A 17 -3.17 -16.46 3.96
CA GLU A 17 -1.71 -16.34 4.14
C GLU A 17 -1.35 -15.02 4.82
N MET A 18 -1.98 -13.89 4.45
CA MET A 18 -1.81 -12.61 5.12
C MET A 18 -2.16 -12.71 6.60
N ARG A 19 -3.34 -13.25 6.94
CA ARG A 19 -3.77 -13.42 8.33
C ARG A 19 -2.83 -14.35 9.12
N GLN A 20 -2.37 -15.44 8.52
CA GLN A 20 -1.40 -16.36 9.13
C GLN A 20 -0.03 -15.68 9.37
N SER A 21 0.34 -14.71 8.55
CA SER A 21 1.58 -13.95 8.69
C SER A 21 1.46 -12.71 9.60
N GLY A 22 0.36 -12.57 10.35
CA GLY A 22 0.17 -11.48 11.31
C GLY A 22 -0.47 -10.22 10.75
N ILE A 23 -0.85 -10.19 9.48
CA ILE A 23 -1.48 -9.02 8.86
C ILE A 23 -2.95 -8.97 9.31
N THR A 24 -3.34 -7.90 9.98
CA THR A 24 -4.71 -7.68 10.46
C THR A 24 -5.57 -6.90 9.47
N THR A 25 -4.93 -6.09 8.64
CA THR A 25 -5.59 -5.17 7.72
C THR A 25 -4.83 -5.07 6.41
N VAL A 26 -5.55 -5.10 5.30
CA VAL A 26 -5.00 -4.94 3.96
C VAL A 26 -5.65 -3.75 3.25
N GLY A 27 -4.84 -2.92 2.60
CA GLY A 27 -5.27 -2.00 1.55
C GLY A 27 -5.10 -2.70 0.21
N GLU A 28 -6.19 -3.17 -0.35
CA GLU A 28 -6.18 -3.89 -1.63
C GLU A 28 -6.20 -2.89 -2.79
N PHE A 29 -5.08 -2.73 -3.51
CA PHE A 29 -4.96 -1.87 -4.68
C PHE A 29 -5.66 -2.55 -5.87
N HIS A 30 -6.97 -2.35 -5.98
CA HIS A 30 -7.84 -3.13 -6.83
C HIS A 30 -8.14 -2.44 -8.15
N TYR A 31 -7.66 -3.03 -9.26
CA TYR A 31 -7.90 -2.55 -10.62
C TYR A 31 -8.50 -3.61 -11.57
N PHE A 32 -8.69 -4.85 -11.12
CA PHE A 32 -9.31 -5.90 -11.92
C PHE A 32 -10.82 -5.95 -11.65
N HIS A 33 -11.59 -5.05 -12.28
CA HIS A 33 -12.99 -4.79 -11.94
C HIS A 33 -13.99 -5.72 -12.61
N HIS A 34 -13.71 -6.16 -13.86
CA HIS A 34 -14.76 -6.73 -14.71
C HIS A 34 -14.54 -8.20 -15.05
N ASP A 35 -15.62 -8.99 -14.88
CA ASP A 35 -15.67 -10.37 -15.37
C ASP A 35 -15.84 -10.41 -16.90
N LYS A 36 -16.68 -9.52 -17.42
CA LYS A 36 -16.95 -9.40 -18.86
C LYS A 36 -16.78 -7.93 -19.26
N GLU A 37 -17.78 -7.20 -19.54
CA GLU A 37 -17.69 -5.82 -19.95
C GLU A 37 -17.50 -4.87 -18.76
N THR A 38 -18.41 -4.03 -18.43
CA THR A 38 -18.30 -3.04 -17.36
C THR A 38 -19.24 -3.38 -16.19
N ASP A 39 -19.06 -4.54 -15.57
CA ASP A 39 -19.98 -5.07 -14.57
C ASP A 39 -19.50 -4.94 -13.10
N PHE A 40 -18.25 -4.55 -12.85
CA PHE A 40 -17.64 -4.44 -11.52
C PHE A 40 -17.83 -5.69 -10.63
N ALA A 41 -17.97 -6.88 -11.26
CA ALA A 41 -18.29 -8.09 -10.54
C ALA A 41 -17.15 -8.61 -9.67
N MET A 42 -15.90 -8.18 -9.95
CA MET A 42 -14.72 -8.62 -9.22
C MET A 42 -14.58 -7.93 -7.87
N ASP A 43 -15.06 -6.69 -7.72
CA ASP A 43 -14.97 -5.92 -6.49
C ASP A 43 -15.66 -6.64 -5.32
N ARG A 44 -16.89 -7.13 -5.56
CA ARG A 44 -17.64 -7.90 -4.56
C ARG A 44 -16.98 -9.25 -4.25
N ALA A 45 -16.36 -9.89 -5.24
CA ALA A 45 -15.66 -11.16 -5.03
C ALA A 45 -14.47 -11.01 -4.07
N VAL A 46 -13.75 -9.88 -4.14
CA VAL A 46 -12.66 -9.53 -3.22
C VAL A 46 -13.19 -9.25 -1.81
N LEU A 47 -14.24 -8.44 -1.69
CA LEU A 47 -14.87 -8.12 -0.39
C LEU A 47 -15.44 -9.37 0.29
N GLU A 48 -16.09 -10.26 -0.46
CA GLU A 48 -16.59 -11.54 0.04
C GLU A 48 -15.46 -12.46 0.53
N ALA A 49 -14.32 -12.49 -0.18
CA ALA A 49 -13.15 -13.26 0.24
C ALA A 49 -12.56 -12.73 1.55
N ALA A 50 -12.44 -11.40 1.70
CA ALA A 50 -11.95 -10.79 2.92
C ALA A 50 -12.90 -11.08 4.12
N SER A 51 -14.23 -11.04 3.88
CA SER A 51 -15.23 -11.40 4.88
C SER A 51 -15.12 -12.86 5.31
N GLU A 52 -14.95 -13.80 4.36
CA GLU A 52 -14.80 -15.22 4.65
C GLU A 52 -13.58 -15.51 5.51
N VAL A 53 -12.45 -14.87 5.22
CA VAL A 53 -11.22 -15.04 5.97
C VAL A 53 -11.26 -14.28 7.31
N GLY A 54 -12.10 -13.25 7.42
CA GLY A 54 -12.16 -12.37 8.58
C GLY A 54 -10.94 -11.46 8.70
N ILE A 55 -10.41 -10.97 7.58
CA ILE A 55 -9.38 -9.93 7.55
C ILE A 55 -10.03 -8.57 7.27
N ARG A 56 -9.54 -7.50 7.92
CA ARG A 56 -10.01 -6.15 7.60
C ARG A 56 -9.45 -5.70 6.25
N ILE A 57 -10.31 -5.07 5.44
CA ILE A 57 -9.91 -4.59 4.11
C ILE A 57 -10.35 -3.14 3.88
N VAL A 58 -9.47 -2.36 3.26
CA VAL A 58 -9.82 -1.16 2.52
C VAL A 58 -9.67 -1.47 1.04
N LEU A 59 -10.80 -1.61 0.34
CA LEU A 59 -10.79 -1.81 -1.11
C LEU A 59 -10.43 -0.48 -1.77
N LEU A 60 -9.17 -0.33 -2.16
CA LEU A 60 -8.63 0.83 -2.86
C LEU A 60 -8.99 0.70 -4.35
N HIS A 61 -10.16 1.20 -4.71
CA HIS A 61 -10.77 1.01 -6.02
C HIS A 61 -10.13 1.92 -7.06
N ALA A 62 -9.57 1.33 -8.12
CA ALA A 62 -8.77 2.06 -9.09
C ALA A 62 -9.59 2.65 -10.24
N PHE A 63 -9.28 3.90 -10.58
CA PHE A 63 -9.62 4.48 -11.88
C PHE A 63 -8.50 4.16 -12.88
N TYR A 64 -8.85 3.59 -14.04
CA TYR A 64 -7.90 3.13 -15.06
C TYR A 64 -8.46 3.43 -16.47
N LYS A 65 -7.89 4.38 -17.20
CA LYS A 65 -8.44 4.90 -18.46
C LYS A 65 -7.56 4.63 -19.68
N HIS A 66 -6.23 4.65 -19.51
CA HIS A 66 -5.29 4.58 -20.62
C HIS A 66 -4.34 3.38 -20.47
N GLY A 67 -3.92 2.79 -21.61
CA GLY A 67 -2.93 1.71 -21.65
C GLY A 67 -1.47 2.17 -21.51
N GLY A 68 -1.26 3.47 -21.27
CA GLY A 68 0.02 4.17 -21.17
C GLY A 68 -0.11 5.56 -21.77
N PHE A 69 0.92 6.40 -21.64
CA PHE A 69 0.92 7.77 -22.20
C PHE A 69 0.54 7.75 -23.68
N GLY A 70 -0.58 8.40 -24.02
CA GLY A 70 -1.14 8.48 -25.37
C GLY A 70 -1.62 7.15 -25.98
N LYS A 71 -1.81 6.09 -25.17
CA LYS A 71 -2.22 4.77 -25.65
C LYS A 71 -3.62 4.39 -25.15
N GLN A 72 -4.40 3.81 -26.04
CA GLN A 72 -5.68 3.21 -25.70
C GLN A 72 -5.48 1.91 -24.92
N LEU A 73 -6.48 1.53 -24.11
CA LEU A 73 -6.54 0.21 -23.48
C LEU A 73 -6.60 -0.89 -24.54
N GLY A 74 -5.90 -2.00 -24.30
CA GLY A 74 -5.91 -3.14 -25.21
C GLY A 74 -5.77 -4.47 -24.48
N GLY A 75 -6.27 -5.55 -25.10
CA GLY A 75 -6.14 -6.91 -24.56
C GLY A 75 -6.71 -7.06 -23.15
N GLY A 76 -5.92 -7.60 -22.24
CA GLY A 76 -6.29 -7.82 -20.84
C GLY A 76 -6.65 -6.55 -20.05
N GLN A 77 -6.12 -5.38 -20.46
CA GLN A 77 -6.37 -4.11 -19.78
C GLN A 77 -7.85 -3.65 -19.86
N LEU A 78 -8.64 -4.18 -20.81
CA LEU A 78 -10.08 -3.88 -20.89
C LEU A 78 -10.84 -4.26 -19.62
N ARG A 79 -10.32 -5.18 -18.81
CA ARG A 79 -10.91 -5.58 -17.54
C ARG A 79 -10.67 -4.57 -16.41
N PHE A 80 -9.78 -3.62 -16.63
CA PHE A 80 -9.45 -2.54 -15.69
C PHE A 80 -10.21 -1.25 -16.01
N SER A 81 -10.89 -1.19 -17.17
CA SER A 81 -11.43 0.02 -17.75
C SER A 81 -12.48 0.71 -16.86
N THR A 82 -12.21 1.94 -16.52
CA THR A 82 -13.16 2.85 -15.87
C THR A 82 -13.27 4.10 -16.74
N GLN A 83 -14.17 4.05 -17.74
CA GLN A 83 -14.16 4.99 -18.86
C GLN A 83 -14.55 6.41 -18.47
N ASP A 84 -15.50 6.58 -17.55
CA ASP A 84 -15.94 7.89 -17.09
C ASP A 84 -15.98 7.99 -15.56
N LEU A 85 -15.63 9.17 -15.07
CA LEU A 85 -15.47 9.46 -13.65
C LEU A 85 -16.83 9.48 -12.91
N GLU A 86 -17.90 9.89 -13.56
CA GLU A 86 -19.23 9.96 -12.95
C GLU A 86 -19.77 8.56 -12.63
N THR A 87 -19.70 7.63 -13.59
CA THR A 87 -20.09 6.23 -13.39
C THR A 87 -19.24 5.57 -12.33
N TRP A 88 -17.92 5.84 -12.33
CA TRP A 88 -17.01 5.32 -11.35
C TRP A 88 -17.35 5.81 -9.93
N TRP A 89 -17.63 7.11 -9.73
CA TRP A 89 -18.04 7.64 -8.43
C TRP A 89 -19.38 7.07 -7.96
N LYS A 90 -20.36 6.91 -8.85
CA LYS A 90 -21.63 6.25 -8.50
C LYS A 90 -21.41 4.85 -7.96
N HIS A 91 -20.48 4.09 -8.58
CA HIS A 91 -20.14 2.76 -8.13
C HIS A 91 -19.42 2.77 -6.77
N ILE A 92 -18.46 3.66 -6.56
CA ILE A 92 -17.78 3.87 -5.27
C ILE A 92 -18.79 4.19 -4.16
N ASP A 93 -19.69 5.14 -4.42
CA ASP A 93 -20.71 5.55 -3.44
C ASP A 93 -21.66 4.39 -3.12
N GLN A 94 -22.02 3.56 -4.11
CA GLN A 94 -22.82 2.35 -3.90
C GLN A 94 -22.07 1.31 -3.05
N LEU A 95 -20.83 0.99 -3.37
CA LEU A 95 -20.01 0.06 -2.59
C LEU A 95 -19.84 0.55 -1.15
N SER A 96 -19.67 1.84 -0.94
CA SER A 96 -19.49 2.43 0.39
C SER A 96 -20.71 2.27 1.29
N VAL A 97 -21.90 2.14 0.70
CA VAL A 97 -23.13 1.83 1.45
C VAL A 97 -23.28 0.33 1.72
N GLU A 98 -22.74 -0.52 0.84
CA GLU A 98 -22.83 -2.00 0.97
C GLU A 98 -21.86 -2.54 2.04
N VAL A 99 -20.73 -1.87 2.32
CA VAL A 99 -19.73 -2.32 3.30
C VAL A 99 -20.10 -1.91 4.74
N ASP A 100 -19.64 -2.67 5.72
CA ASP A 100 -20.01 -2.49 7.13
C ASP A 100 -19.27 -1.32 7.84
N GLY A 101 -18.26 -0.73 7.19
CA GLY A 101 -17.47 0.38 7.71
C GLY A 101 -16.47 0.03 8.81
N SER A 102 -16.58 -1.14 9.44
CA SER A 102 -15.70 -1.60 10.51
C SER A 102 -14.63 -2.58 10.00
N MET A 103 -15.05 -3.64 9.32
CA MET A 103 -14.19 -4.64 8.72
C MET A 103 -13.88 -4.35 7.25
N GLN A 104 -14.77 -3.64 6.57
CA GLN A 104 -14.64 -3.31 5.16
C GLN A 104 -14.85 -1.81 4.94
N ARG A 105 -13.98 -1.19 4.17
CA ARG A 105 -14.08 0.19 3.71
C ARG A 105 -13.71 0.28 2.24
N VAL A 106 -14.09 1.37 1.61
CA VAL A 106 -13.68 1.73 0.26
C VAL A 106 -12.73 2.92 0.32
N GLY A 107 -11.66 2.86 -0.44
CA GLY A 107 -10.76 3.95 -0.75
C GLY A 107 -10.67 4.11 -2.26
N THR A 108 -9.84 5.01 -2.72
CA THR A 108 -9.70 5.34 -4.13
C THR A 108 -8.27 5.16 -4.61
N VAL A 109 -8.13 4.93 -5.91
CA VAL A 109 -6.86 4.90 -6.60
C VAL A 109 -7.00 5.62 -7.95
N ALA A 110 -6.08 6.52 -8.25
CA ALA A 110 -5.71 6.78 -9.64
C ALA A 110 -4.56 5.83 -9.97
N HIS A 111 -4.72 4.89 -10.91
CA HIS A 111 -3.74 3.80 -11.07
C HIS A 111 -2.31 4.33 -11.17
N SER A 112 -2.06 5.29 -12.03
CA SER A 112 -0.76 5.96 -12.22
C SER A 112 -0.93 7.13 -13.21
N VAL A 113 0.04 8.02 -13.29
CA VAL A 113 0.06 9.10 -14.30
C VAL A 113 0.14 8.58 -15.75
N ARG A 114 0.48 7.30 -15.93
CA ARG A 114 0.45 6.62 -17.25
C ARG A 114 -0.96 6.26 -17.69
N ALA A 115 -1.80 5.94 -16.72
CA ALA A 115 -3.12 5.35 -16.95
C ALA A 115 -4.27 6.35 -16.75
N VAL A 116 -3.99 7.49 -16.10
CA VAL A 116 -4.98 8.54 -15.79
C VAL A 116 -4.35 9.88 -16.06
N ASP A 117 -5.08 10.78 -16.73
CA ASP A 117 -4.64 12.16 -16.97
C ASP A 117 -4.67 12.99 -15.67
N ILE A 118 -3.83 14.03 -15.60
CA ILE A 118 -3.61 14.80 -14.37
C ILE A 118 -4.88 15.53 -13.90
N GLU A 119 -5.73 15.98 -14.82
CA GLU A 119 -7.00 16.62 -14.51
C GLU A 119 -7.93 15.63 -13.80
N THR A 120 -8.04 14.40 -14.32
CA THR A 120 -8.83 13.33 -13.70
C THR A 120 -8.23 12.91 -12.34
N ILE A 121 -6.91 12.84 -12.21
CA ILE A 121 -6.25 12.55 -10.92
C ILE A 121 -6.58 13.63 -9.88
N ARG A 122 -6.59 14.90 -10.30
CA ARG A 122 -7.00 16.02 -9.43
C ARG A 122 -8.44 15.87 -8.95
N ASP A 123 -9.37 15.57 -9.86
CA ASP A 123 -10.78 15.38 -9.53
C ASP A 123 -11.00 14.18 -8.59
N ILE A 124 -10.23 13.09 -8.78
CA ILE A 124 -10.22 11.95 -7.85
C ILE A 124 -9.70 12.38 -6.47
N ALA A 125 -8.61 13.13 -6.38
CA ALA A 125 -8.05 13.59 -5.12
C ALA A 125 -9.04 14.47 -4.35
N ILE A 126 -9.67 15.43 -5.02
CA ILE A 126 -10.70 16.30 -4.43
C ILE A 126 -11.91 15.48 -3.96
N GLY A 127 -12.43 14.59 -4.82
CA GLY A 127 -13.59 13.74 -4.49
C GLY A 127 -13.31 12.76 -3.35
N SER A 128 -12.08 12.25 -3.23
CA SER A 128 -11.63 11.38 -2.15
C SER A 128 -11.56 12.14 -0.83
N LEU A 129 -10.96 13.32 -0.81
CA LEU A 129 -10.88 14.18 0.36
C LEU A 129 -12.28 14.56 0.88
N GLN A 130 -13.20 14.93 -0.03
CA GLN A 130 -14.58 15.26 0.33
C GLN A 130 -15.34 14.09 0.98
N ARG A 131 -14.99 12.85 0.61
CA ARG A 131 -15.59 11.62 1.16
C ARG A 131 -14.83 11.05 2.36
N GLY A 132 -13.70 11.65 2.75
CA GLY A 132 -12.82 11.12 3.80
C GLY A 132 -12.21 9.76 3.44
N MET A 133 -11.96 9.52 2.15
CA MET A 133 -11.38 8.29 1.63
C MET A 133 -9.87 8.43 1.41
N PRO A 134 -9.05 7.42 1.74
CA PRO A 134 -7.66 7.38 1.32
C PRO A 134 -7.57 7.25 -0.20
N MET A 135 -6.56 7.89 -0.79
CA MET A 135 -6.23 7.78 -2.20
C MET A 135 -4.80 7.28 -2.36
N HIS A 136 -4.61 6.23 -3.17
CA HIS A 136 -3.30 5.71 -3.52
C HIS A 136 -3.01 5.87 -5.01
N ILE A 137 -1.73 5.90 -5.37
CA ILE A 137 -1.27 5.99 -6.77
C ILE A 137 0.09 5.34 -6.93
N HIS A 138 0.28 4.46 -7.93
CA HIS A 138 1.63 3.98 -8.30
C HIS A 138 2.43 5.12 -8.92
N LEU A 139 3.67 5.28 -8.48
CA LEU A 139 4.49 6.41 -8.88
C LEU A 139 5.97 6.05 -8.93
N GLU A 140 6.58 6.29 -10.09
CA GLU A 140 8.03 6.19 -10.31
C GLU A 140 8.65 4.85 -9.87
N GLU A 141 7.87 3.78 -10.05
CA GLU A 141 8.32 2.41 -9.82
C GLU A 141 9.48 2.08 -10.73
N GLN A 142 9.34 2.37 -12.03
CA GLN A 142 10.31 2.06 -13.06
C GLN A 142 10.80 3.32 -13.79
N ARG A 143 12.08 3.34 -14.15
CA ARG A 143 12.71 4.46 -14.89
C ARG A 143 11.98 4.81 -16.18
N GLN A 144 11.43 3.81 -16.88
CA GLN A 144 10.68 4.02 -18.13
C GLN A 144 9.44 4.89 -17.93
N GLU A 145 8.80 4.85 -16.76
CA GLU A 145 7.66 5.73 -16.44
C GLU A 145 8.12 7.19 -16.41
N ILE A 146 9.24 7.47 -15.73
CA ILE A 146 9.82 8.81 -15.64
C ILE A 146 10.18 9.34 -17.03
N GLU A 147 10.91 8.54 -17.83
CA GLU A 147 11.31 8.92 -19.19
C GLU A 147 10.12 9.28 -20.06
N LYS A 148 9.06 8.46 -20.04
CA LYS A 148 7.84 8.69 -20.81
C LYS A 148 7.02 9.88 -20.29
N CYS A 149 6.99 10.10 -18.98
CA CYS A 149 6.32 11.26 -18.40
C CYS A 149 7.02 12.56 -18.82
N ILE A 150 8.35 12.61 -18.74
CA ILE A 150 9.14 13.75 -19.21
C ILE A 150 8.91 14.01 -20.71
N GLN A 151 8.83 12.97 -21.53
CA GLN A 151 8.52 13.12 -22.95
C GLN A 151 7.12 13.68 -23.20
N ALA A 152 6.12 13.30 -22.37
CA ALA A 152 4.74 13.69 -22.55
C ALA A 152 4.42 15.05 -21.91
N HIS A 153 5.03 15.36 -20.76
CA HIS A 153 4.64 16.48 -19.89
C HIS A 153 5.80 17.46 -19.58
N GLY A 154 7.04 17.11 -19.91
CA GLY A 154 8.22 17.95 -19.63
C GLY A 154 8.75 17.88 -18.19
N VAL A 155 8.09 17.12 -17.32
CA VAL A 155 8.41 16.97 -15.87
C VAL A 155 8.33 15.51 -15.44
N THR A 156 8.89 15.20 -14.26
CA THR A 156 8.80 13.87 -13.64
C THR A 156 7.37 13.57 -13.16
N PRO A 157 6.97 12.31 -12.96
CA PRO A 157 5.68 11.94 -12.40
C PRO A 157 5.38 12.58 -11.04
N MET A 158 6.35 12.58 -10.12
CA MET A 158 6.19 13.19 -8.81
C MET A 158 6.04 14.71 -8.90
N ALA A 159 6.85 15.39 -9.74
CA ALA A 159 6.70 16.83 -9.97
C ALA A 159 5.33 17.17 -10.59
N LEU A 160 4.85 16.34 -11.53
CA LEU A 160 3.53 16.50 -12.12
C LEU A 160 2.42 16.43 -11.06
N LEU A 161 2.53 15.52 -10.09
CA LEU A 161 1.56 15.40 -8.99
C LEU A 161 1.69 16.56 -7.99
N ASN A 162 2.91 16.92 -7.60
CA ASN A 162 3.17 18.02 -6.65
C ASN A 162 2.51 19.33 -7.10
N ASP A 163 2.53 19.60 -8.39
CA ASP A 163 1.96 20.81 -8.98
C ASP A 163 0.49 20.62 -9.41
N GLY A 164 0.08 19.37 -9.67
CA GLY A 164 -1.18 19.05 -10.31
C GLY A 164 -2.34 18.77 -9.38
N ILE A 165 -2.10 18.32 -8.13
CA ILE A 165 -3.14 17.94 -7.17
C ILE A 165 -2.95 18.62 -5.81
N GLU A 166 -4.00 18.62 -5.00
CA GLU A 166 -3.90 18.95 -3.58
C GLU A 166 -3.39 17.72 -2.82
N VAL A 167 -2.08 17.69 -2.53
CA VAL A 167 -1.46 16.63 -1.73
C VAL A 167 -1.87 16.79 -0.28
N SER A 168 -2.27 15.69 0.37
CA SER A 168 -2.72 15.69 1.76
C SER A 168 -2.29 14.39 2.47
N PRO A 169 -2.44 14.31 3.80
CA PRO A 169 -2.18 13.07 4.54
C PRO A 169 -3.08 11.88 4.15
N MET A 170 -4.06 12.09 3.29
CA MET A 170 -4.90 11.02 2.74
C MET A 170 -4.37 10.46 1.41
N VAL A 171 -3.31 11.06 0.84
CA VAL A 171 -2.73 10.64 -0.45
C VAL A 171 -1.43 9.88 -0.21
N THR A 172 -1.32 8.71 -0.82
CA THR A 172 -0.16 7.82 -0.72
C THR A 172 0.40 7.50 -2.10
N ALA A 173 1.66 7.85 -2.34
CA ALA A 173 2.42 7.42 -3.50
C ALA A 173 3.06 6.05 -3.23
N VAL A 174 2.83 5.08 -4.13
CA VAL A 174 3.35 3.71 -3.99
C VAL A 174 4.65 3.57 -4.79
N HIS A 175 5.63 2.89 -4.23
CA HIS A 175 7.00 2.65 -4.69
C HIS A 175 7.94 3.86 -4.56
N CYS A 176 7.79 4.89 -5.37
CA CYS A 176 8.69 6.05 -5.39
C CYS A 176 10.18 5.65 -5.49
N THR A 177 10.47 4.56 -6.21
CA THR A 177 11.79 3.91 -6.26
C THR A 177 12.85 4.83 -6.82
N HIS A 178 12.49 5.63 -7.84
CA HIS A 178 13.42 6.50 -8.56
C HIS A 178 13.12 7.99 -8.40
N THR A 179 12.35 8.37 -7.38
CA THR A 179 11.93 9.76 -7.18
C THR A 179 13.13 10.67 -6.91
N ALA A 180 13.17 11.77 -7.65
CA ALA A 180 14.18 12.81 -7.46
C ALA A 180 14.07 13.43 -6.05
N ALA A 181 15.22 13.81 -5.50
CA ALA A 181 15.30 14.29 -4.14
C ALA A 181 14.39 15.49 -3.85
N ALA A 182 14.40 16.49 -4.75
CA ALA A 182 13.62 17.72 -4.58
C ALA A 182 12.12 17.44 -4.69
N ASP A 183 11.71 16.55 -5.57
CA ASP A 183 10.31 16.17 -5.77
C ASP A 183 9.76 15.42 -4.54
N MET A 184 10.56 14.52 -3.96
CA MET A 184 10.22 13.82 -2.71
C MET A 184 10.13 14.80 -1.53
N GLU A 185 11.07 15.75 -1.42
CA GLU A 185 11.04 16.78 -0.38
C GLU A 185 9.76 17.60 -0.43
N GLN A 186 9.36 18.02 -1.63
CA GLN A 186 8.11 18.75 -1.83
C GLN A 186 6.89 17.89 -1.47
N TRP A 187 6.84 16.64 -1.92
CA TRP A 187 5.75 15.69 -1.61
C TRP A 187 5.54 15.51 -0.11
N LEU A 188 6.62 15.27 0.62
CA LEU A 188 6.57 15.09 2.08
C LEU A 188 6.20 16.39 2.80
N ALA A 189 6.71 17.54 2.34
CA ALA A 189 6.38 18.86 2.90
C ALA A 189 4.90 19.21 2.72
N LEU A 190 4.26 18.73 1.64
CA LEU A 190 2.83 18.86 1.39
C LEU A 190 1.99 17.87 2.22
N GLY A 191 2.62 16.93 2.94
CA GLY A 191 1.96 15.97 3.82
C GLY A 191 1.65 14.62 3.17
N GLY A 192 2.10 14.36 1.95
CA GLY A 192 1.92 13.09 1.25
C GLY A 192 2.62 11.93 1.94
N ASN A 193 2.06 10.73 1.80
CA ASN A 193 2.63 9.48 2.31
C ASN A 193 3.34 8.70 1.21
N VAL A 194 4.19 7.75 1.61
CA VAL A 194 4.85 6.80 0.72
C VAL A 194 4.54 5.37 1.16
N CYS A 195 4.25 4.48 0.22
CA CYS A 195 4.12 3.05 0.48
C CYS A 195 5.21 2.32 -0.30
N LEU A 196 6.10 1.60 0.38
CA LEU A 196 7.14 0.77 -0.24
C LEU A 196 6.71 -0.69 -0.27
N CYS A 197 7.19 -1.40 -1.29
CA CYS A 197 6.94 -2.83 -1.47
C CYS A 197 8.29 -3.55 -1.71
N PRO A 198 9.18 -3.60 -0.70
CA PRO A 198 10.59 -4.01 -0.86
C PRO A 198 10.78 -5.37 -1.52
N LEU A 199 9.94 -6.36 -1.21
CA LEU A 199 10.04 -7.69 -1.84
C LEU A 199 9.58 -7.68 -3.31
N THR A 200 8.58 -6.88 -3.65
CA THR A 200 8.16 -6.69 -5.05
C THR A 200 9.21 -5.95 -5.85
N GLU A 201 9.72 -4.83 -5.33
CA GLU A 201 10.76 -4.02 -5.94
C GLU A 201 12.05 -4.84 -6.19
N ALA A 202 12.39 -5.74 -5.24
CA ALA A 202 13.48 -6.68 -5.40
C ALA A 202 13.18 -7.78 -6.45
N ASN A 203 11.96 -8.33 -6.44
CA ASN A 203 11.54 -9.40 -7.35
C ASN A 203 11.46 -8.92 -8.81
N LEU A 204 11.02 -7.69 -9.02
CA LEU A 204 10.91 -7.06 -10.34
C LEU A 204 12.20 -6.34 -10.78
N ALA A 205 13.20 -6.26 -9.90
CA ALA A 205 14.46 -5.53 -10.11
C ALA A 205 14.25 -4.02 -10.39
N ASP A 206 13.27 -3.41 -9.72
CA ASP A 206 12.92 -2.00 -9.92
C ASP A 206 13.97 -1.06 -9.34
N GLY A 207 14.58 -1.42 -8.22
CA GLY A 207 15.61 -0.62 -7.55
C GLY A 207 15.38 -0.44 -6.06
N VAL A 208 15.95 0.62 -5.49
CA VAL A 208 15.89 0.90 -4.05
C VAL A 208 15.52 2.37 -3.83
N SER A 209 14.40 2.62 -3.14
CA SER A 209 13.97 3.97 -2.73
C SER A 209 14.93 4.56 -1.72
N ASN A 210 15.11 5.89 -1.73
CA ASN A 210 16.04 6.57 -0.83
C ASN A 210 15.44 6.83 0.56
N MET A 211 15.40 5.80 1.39
CA MET A 211 14.84 5.87 2.76
C MET A 211 15.56 6.87 3.66
N HIS A 212 16.86 7.02 3.52
CA HIS A 212 17.63 7.97 4.35
C HIS A 212 17.08 9.40 4.25
N ARG A 213 16.68 9.84 3.06
CA ARG A 213 16.08 11.17 2.87
C ARG A 213 14.68 11.24 3.47
N ILE A 214 13.85 10.22 3.21
CA ILE A 214 12.48 10.18 3.72
C ILE A 214 12.45 10.20 5.25
N VAL A 215 13.29 9.38 5.89
CA VAL A 215 13.44 9.34 7.36
C VAL A 215 13.89 10.70 7.91
N LYS A 216 14.91 11.32 7.31
CA LYS A 216 15.41 12.65 7.76
C LYS A 216 14.36 13.75 7.71
N GLN A 217 13.41 13.65 6.82
CA GLN A 217 12.31 14.60 6.66
C GLN A 217 11.09 14.27 7.51
N GLY A 218 11.13 13.19 8.28
CA GLY A 218 9.98 12.72 9.07
C GLY A 218 8.82 12.23 8.20
N GLY A 219 9.11 11.75 6.99
CA GLY A 219 8.10 11.26 6.05
C GLY A 219 7.33 10.05 6.60
N CYS A 220 6.04 10.01 6.35
CA CYS A 220 5.21 8.86 6.68
C CYS A 220 5.40 7.78 5.61
N VAL A 221 6.00 6.65 6.01
CA VAL A 221 6.20 5.47 5.16
C VAL A 221 5.36 4.32 5.68
N SER A 222 4.73 3.57 4.78
CA SER A 222 4.06 2.30 5.03
C SER A 222 4.63 1.19 4.15
N LEU A 223 4.23 -0.06 4.40
CA LEU A 223 4.64 -1.23 3.63
C LEU A 223 3.46 -1.89 2.93
N GLY A 224 3.73 -2.44 1.76
CA GLY A 224 2.83 -3.30 1.01
C GLY A 224 3.54 -4.58 0.55
N SER A 225 2.78 -5.67 0.41
CA SER A 225 3.26 -6.93 -0.19
C SER A 225 3.08 -6.97 -1.71
N ASP A 226 2.26 -6.05 -2.25
CA ASP A 226 1.97 -5.79 -3.66
C ASP A 226 1.79 -7.07 -4.49
N SER A 227 2.78 -7.56 -5.21
CA SER A 227 2.67 -8.75 -6.06
C SER A 227 2.41 -10.06 -5.29
N ASN A 228 2.51 -10.05 -3.97
CA ASN A 228 2.28 -11.22 -3.10
C ASN A 228 3.10 -12.46 -3.48
N ALA A 229 4.25 -12.28 -4.12
CA ALA A 229 5.18 -13.37 -4.42
C ALA A 229 5.67 -14.04 -3.12
N ARG A 230 5.71 -13.26 -2.03
CA ARG A 230 5.94 -13.69 -0.67
C ARG A 230 5.19 -12.76 0.30
N ILE A 231 4.48 -13.32 1.26
CA ILE A 231 3.68 -12.55 2.23
C ILE A 231 4.33 -12.65 3.61
N SER A 232 5.06 -11.60 3.99
CA SER A 232 5.72 -11.50 5.29
C SER A 232 6.10 -10.05 5.60
N MET A 233 5.37 -9.40 6.52
CA MET A 233 5.72 -8.04 6.94
C MET A 233 7.08 -7.99 7.66
N LEU A 234 7.50 -9.05 8.33
CA LEU A 234 8.83 -9.15 8.93
C LEU A 234 9.93 -9.09 7.85
N GLU A 235 9.70 -9.69 6.69
CA GLU A 235 10.64 -9.61 5.57
C GLU A 235 10.57 -8.28 4.83
N GLU A 236 9.38 -7.71 4.62
CA GLU A 236 9.26 -6.36 4.03
C GLU A 236 10.02 -5.34 4.89
N MET A 237 9.85 -5.35 6.22
CA MET A 237 10.61 -4.51 7.15
C MET A 237 12.11 -4.74 7.03
N ARG A 238 12.53 -6.00 7.01
CA ARG A 238 13.95 -6.39 6.90
C ARG A 238 14.57 -5.92 5.59
N TRP A 239 13.91 -6.17 4.46
CA TRP A 239 14.40 -5.76 3.16
C TRP A 239 14.43 -4.25 3.00
N MET A 240 13.47 -3.53 3.57
CA MET A 240 13.51 -2.06 3.58
C MET A 240 14.82 -1.54 4.20
N GLU A 241 15.24 -2.06 5.36
CA GLU A 241 16.49 -1.67 6.00
C GLU A 241 17.72 -2.26 5.30
N TYR A 242 17.70 -3.56 4.89
CA TYR A 242 18.86 -4.21 4.29
C TYR A 242 19.25 -3.63 2.95
N ALA A 243 18.28 -3.27 2.12
CA ALA A 243 18.56 -2.58 0.85
C ALA A 243 19.30 -1.25 1.09
N GLN A 244 18.93 -0.50 2.13
CA GLN A 244 19.65 0.72 2.50
C GLN A 244 21.06 0.43 2.98
N ARG A 245 21.24 -0.60 3.84
CA ARG A 245 22.58 -1.00 4.32
C ARG A 245 23.51 -1.35 3.17
N LEU A 246 23.02 -2.14 2.21
CA LEU A 246 23.82 -2.56 1.05
C LEU A 246 24.17 -1.38 0.12
N THR A 247 23.22 -0.45 -0.06
CA THR A 247 23.39 0.70 -0.96
C THR A 247 24.33 1.75 -0.35
N ARG A 248 24.28 1.92 0.98
CA ARG A 248 24.98 3.02 1.69
C ARG A 248 26.22 2.57 2.46
N GLU A 249 26.38 1.25 2.65
CA GLU A 249 27.44 0.67 3.51
C GLU A 249 27.36 1.17 4.98
N GLU A 250 26.13 1.49 5.43
CA GLU A 250 25.82 2.00 6.77
C GLU A 250 24.77 1.12 7.46
N ARG A 251 24.80 1.03 8.81
CA ARG A 251 23.76 0.36 9.60
C ARG A 251 22.82 1.39 10.21
N GLY A 252 21.54 0.99 10.43
CA GLY A 252 20.56 1.82 11.10
C GLY A 252 20.18 3.06 10.27
N VAL A 253 19.81 2.86 9.02
CA VAL A 253 19.34 3.91 8.12
C VAL A 253 17.88 4.23 8.41
N CYS A 254 17.06 3.19 8.58
CA CYS A 254 15.64 3.30 8.94
C CYS A 254 15.51 3.30 10.47
N VAL A 255 15.64 4.46 11.08
CA VAL A 255 15.58 4.62 12.55
C VAL A 255 14.61 5.73 12.95
N ASP A 256 14.03 5.61 14.14
CA ASP A 256 13.24 6.67 14.76
C ASP A 256 14.11 7.82 15.30
N ASN A 257 13.48 8.84 15.87
CA ASN A 257 14.17 9.99 16.44
C ASN A 257 15.07 9.67 17.66
N PHE A 258 14.97 8.44 18.18
CA PHE A 258 15.76 7.92 19.29
C PHE A 258 16.86 6.95 18.83
N GLY A 259 16.95 6.72 17.51
CA GLY A 259 17.93 5.81 16.90
C GLY A 259 17.51 4.33 16.93
N SER A 260 16.25 4.02 17.24
CA SER A 260 15.74 2.64 17.23
C SER A 260 15.26 2.26 15.83
N MET A 261 15.91 1.24 15.24
CA MET A 261 15.51 0.64 13.98
C MET A 261 14.21 -0.16 14.15
N ALA A 262 14.12 -0.98 15.18
CA ALA A 262 12.94 -1.81 15.39
C ALA A 262 11.67 -0.99 15.57
N ASN A 263 11.71 0.06 16.40
CA ASN A 263 10.56 0.94 16.61
C ASN A 263 10.11 1.58 15.29
N TYR A 264 11.05 2.10 14.51
CA TYR A 264 10.74 2.69 13.21
C TYR A 264 10.08 1.69 12.27
N LEU A 265 10.66 0.50 12.10
CA LEU A 265 10.15 -0.53 11.19
C LEU A 265 8.78 -1.05 11.63
N ILE A 266 8.56 -1.24 12.93
CA ILE A 266 7.25 -1.64 13.47
C ILE A 266 6.21 -0.53 13.24
N ASP A 267 6.55 0.74 13.47
CA ASP A 267 5.64 1.85 13.20
C ASP A 267 5.27 1.94 11.70
N VAL A 268 6.21 1.71 10.80
CA VAL A 268 6.00 1.63 9.35
C VAL A 268 4.99 0.52 8.99
N ALA A 269 5.12 -0.66 9.61
CA ALA A 269 4.25 -1.81 9.35
C ALA A 269 2.88 -1.74 10.09
N THR A 270 2.69 -0.78 11.00
CA THR A 270 1.49 -0.68 11.85
C THR A 270 0.85 0.70 11.77
N LYS A 271 1.30 1.67 12.57
CA LYS A 271 0.70 3.03 12.70
C LYS A 271 0.64 3.77 11.37
N ASN A 272 1.73 3.69 10.61
CA ASN A 272 1.81 4.40 9.33
C ASN A 272 0.90 3.76 8.28
N GLY A 273 0.86 2.42 8.21
CA GLY A 273 -0.11 1.71 7.36
C GLY A 273 -1.54 2.08 7.69
N ALA A 274 -1.88 2.10 8.98
CA ALA A 274 -3.20 2.54 9.46
C ALA A 274 -3.53 3.98 9.04
N ARG A 275 -2.56 4.89 9.14
CA ARG A 275 -2.70 6.29 8.70
C ARG A 275 -2.96 6.37 7.20
N CYS A 276 -2.17 5.65 6.40
CA CYS A 276 -2.32 5.63 4.93
C CYS A 276 -3.68 5.08 4.47
N LEU A 277 -4.33 4.25 5.29
CA LEU A 277 -5.64 3.68 5.04
C LEU A 277 -6.78 4.42 5.76
N GLY A 278 -6.49 5.48 6.52
CA GLY A 278 -7.48 6.27 7.24
C GLY A 278 -8.21 5.48 8.34
N LEU A 279 -7.52 4.53 9.02
CA LEU A 279 -8.13 3.60 9.97
C LEU A 279 -7.68 3.85 11.42
N PRO A 280 -8.57 3.66 12.41
CA PRO A 280 -8.23 3.78 13.83
C PRO A 280 -7.63 2.46 14.37
N VAL A 281 -6.55 1.98 13.75
CA VAL A 281 -5.80 0.76 14.11
C VAL A 281 -4.31 1.05 14.20
N GLY A 282 -3.47 0.03 14.33
CA GLY A 282 -2.01 0.11 14.21
C GLY A 282 -1.28 0.45 15.50
N GLU A 283 -1.98 0.69 16.61
CA GLU A 283 -1.39 0.91 17.93
C GLU A 283 -2.31 0.45 19.06
N ILE A 284 -1.73 0.08 20.18
CA ILE A 284 -2.47 -0.30 21.38
C ILE A 284 -2.75 0.98 22.17
N SER A 285 -3.90 1.59 21.93
CA SER A 285 -4.35 2.78 22.67
C SER A 285 -5.87 2.87 22.79
N ILE A 286 -6.35 3.66 23.76
CA ILE A 286 -7.79 3.85 24.01
C ILE A 286 -8.45 4.47 22.77
N GLY A 287 -9.55 3.87 22.32
CA GLY A 287 -10.32 4.31 21.15
C GLY A 287 -9.87 3.69 19.82
N LYS A 288 -8.80 2.89 19.81
CA LYS A 288 -8.42 2.08 18.65
C LYS A 288 -9.12 0.73 18.64
N LEU A 289 -9.25 0.15 17.45
CA LEU A 289 -9.77 -1.21 17.31
C LEU A 289 -8.75 -2.22 17.85
N ALA A 290 -9.26 -3.31 18.42
CA ALA A 290 -8.44 -4.34 19.09
C ALA A 290 -7.85 -5.34 18.07
N ASP A 291 -6.85 -4.88 17.35
CA ASP A 291 -6.08 -5.67 16.39
C ASP A 291 -4.70 -5.98 16.96
N PHE A 292 -4.32 -7.26 16.99
CA PHE A 292 -3.06 -7.70 17.58
C PHE A 292 -2.42 -8.81 16.76
N THR A 293 -1.10 -8.77 16.65
CA THR A 293 -0.26 -9.90 16.23
C THR A 293 0.45 -10.43 17.44
N VAL A 294 0.21 -11.71 17.77
CA VAL A 294 0.79 -12.37 18.94
C VAL A 294 2.02 -13.17 18.51
N VAL A 295 3.13 -12.89 19.16
CA VAL A 295 4.45 -13.51 18.88
C VAL A 295 4.80 -14.45 20.02
N ASP A 296 5.30 -15.64 19.69
CA ASP A 296 5.90 -16.59 20.66
C ASP A 296 7.33 -16.16 20.99
N ILE A 297 7.51 -15.56 22.15
CA ILE A 297 8.82 -15.11 22.62
C ILE A 297 9.75 -16.27 23.05
N GLU A 298 9.21 -17.47 23.25
CA GLU A 298 9.98 -18.67 23.56
C GLU A 298 10.45 -19.40 22.28
N HIS A 299 10.04 -18.95 21.10
CA HIS A 299 10.46 -19.55 19.84
C HIS A 299 12.00 -19.49 19.69
N SER A 300 12.58 -20.55 19.13
CA SER A 300 14.05 -20.68 19.00
C SER A 300 14.73 -19.52 18.26
N GLN A 301 14.05 -18.89 17.30
CA GLN A 301 14.55 -17.72 16.59
C GLN A 301 14.66 -16.46 17.47
N LEU A 302 14.00 -16.44 18.62
CA LEU A 302 14.01 -15.34 19.59
C LEU A 302 14.75 -15.73 20.89
N SER A 303 15.43 -16.87 20.88
CA SER A 303 16.17 -17.35 22.06
C SER A 303 17.24 -16.35 22.50
N GLY A 304 17.20 -15.96 23.76
CA GLY A 304 18.10 -14.97 24.34
C GLY A 304 17.66 -13.52 24.11
N ALA A 305 16.48 -13.27 23.55
CA ALA A 305 15.93 -11.92 23.45
C ALA A 305 15.71 -11.30 24.83
N THR A 306 16.03 -10.05 24.99
CA THR A 306 15.65 -9.21 26.12
C THR A 306 14.60 -8.18 25.68
N PRO A 307 13.90 -7.49 26.58
CA PRO A 307 12.98 -6.44 26.19
C PRO A 307 13.60 -5.40 25.24
N GLU A 308 14.89 -5.09 25.41
CA GLU A 308 15.64 -4.12 24.61
C GLU A 308 16.02 -4.65 23.22
N THR A 309 16.20 -5.95 23.06
CA THR A 309 16.68 -6.58 21.81
C THR A 309 15.57 -7.29 21.03
N LEU A 310 14.41 -7.54 21.63
CA LEU A 310 13.33 -8.32 21.04
C LEU A 310 12.86 -7.73 19.69
N GLY A 311 12.69 -6.41 19.62
CA GLY A 311 12.27 -5.75 18.40
C GLY A 311 13.27 -5.92 17.24
N ASP A 312 14.57 -5.76 17.53
CA ASP A 312 15.63 -5.97 16.53
C ASP A 312 15.71 -7.42 16.08
N MET A 313 15.54 -8.38 17.02
CA MET A 313 15.52 -9.81 16.68
C MET A 313 14.30 -10.17 15.83
N LEU A 314 13.13 -9.61 16.11
CA LEU A 314 11.95 -9.75 15.26
C LEU A 314 12.20 -9.23 13.84
N CYS A 315 12.64 -7.98 13.71
CA CYS A 315 12.85 -7.36 12.40
C CYS A 315 13.98 -8.00 11.60
N CYS A 316 15.11 -8.35 12.25
CA CYS A 316 16.30 -8.82 11.54
C CYS A 316 16.48 -10.34 11.51
N GLY A 317 15.93 -11.09 12.49
CA GLY A 317 16.24 -12.50 12.71
C GLY A 317 15.07 -13.46 12.54
N ALA A 318 13.85 -13.04 12.84
CA ALA A 318 12.68 -13.92 12.85
C ALA A 318 11.96 -13.96 11.50
N ASP A 319 11.22 -15.02 11.24
CA ASP A 319 10.27 -15.16 10.15
C ASP A 319 8.83 -15.36 10.69
N ASN A 320 7.87 -15.64 9.80
CA ASN A 320 6.46 -15.80 10.18
C ASN A 320 6.21 -16.95 11.17
N ALA A 321 7.17 -17.88 11.38
CA ALA A 321 7.02 -18.99 12.31
C ALA A 321 6.90 -18.55 13.79
N VAL A 322 7.35 -17.34 14.12
CA VAL A 322 7.19 -16.78 15.46
C VAL A 322 5.77 -16.24 15.72
N ILE A 323 4.92 -16.13 14.70
CA ILE A 323 3.57 -15.58 14.80
C ILE A 323 2.62 -16.72 15.14
N VAL A 324 2.01 -16.66 16.32
CA VAL A 324 1.11 -17.72 16.81
C VAL A 324 -0.37 -17.37 16.68
N ARG A 325 -0.71 -16.09 16.58
CA ARG A 325 -2.10 -15.66 16.47
C ARG A 325 -2.22 -14.25 15.88
N THR A 326 -3.23 -14.07 15.03
CA THR A 326 -3.67 -12.76 14.53
C THR A 326 -5.10 -12.52 15.00
N ILE A 327 -5.29 -11.45 15.78
CA ILE A 327 -6.55 -11.05 16.38
C ILE A 327 -7.02 -9.79 15.66
N ILE A 328 -8.27 -9.78 15.18
CA ILE A 328 -8.87 -8.67 14.46
C ILE A 328 -10.19 -8.30 15.11
N SER A 329 -10.33 -7.04 15.54
CA SER A 329 -11.51 -6.57 16.30
C SER A 329 -11.79 -7.40 17.56
N GLY A 330 -10.73 -7.93 18.20
CA GLY A 330 -10.84 -8.73 19.43
C GLY A 330 -11.16 -10.22 19.22
N ASN A 331 -11.22 -10.72 17.94
CA ASN A 331 -11.54 -12.11 17.61
C ASN A 331 -10.39 -12.86 16.94
#